data_1a58532b18871617f43566edde4fc692
#
_entry.id   1a58532b18871617f43566edde4fc692
#
_cell.length_a   1.000
_cell.length_b   1.000
_cell.length_c   1.000
_cell.angle_alpha   90.00
_cell.angle_beta   90.00
_cell.angle_gamma   90.00
#
_symmetry.space_group_name_H-M   'P 1'
#
loop_
_entity.id
_entity.type
_entity.pdbx_description
1 polymer ?
#
loop_
_entity_poly.entity_id
_entity_poly.type
_entity_poly.pdbx_seq_one_letter_code
_entity_poly.pdbx_strand_id
1 'polypeptide(L)'
;MRYVFHPEALTEYTEAVKYYSEHRVEVAQAFITAIEDTVYRIKESPTRYVAVDDEVRRCMARKFPYGILYTIEQDYILILAIMHRSRETGYWKSRR
;
A
#
# COMPACT_ATOMS: atom_id res chain seq x y z
N MET A 1 -0.62 -10.42 13.29
CA MET A 1 0.26 -9.23 13.41
C MET A 1 -0.53 -8.00 12.97
N ARG A 2 -0.45 -6.92 13.72
CA ARG A 2 -1.16 -5.69 13.36
C ARG A 2 -0.39 -4.90 12.30
N TYR A 3 -1.01 -3.90 11.73
CA TYR A 3 -0.34 -3.03 10.77
C TYR A 3 -0.61 -1.56 11.13
N VAL A 4 0.32 -0.71 10.69
CA VAL A 4 0.28 0.73 10.93
C VAL A 4 0.62 1.43 9.63
N PHE A 5 -0.10 2.49 9.30
CA PHE A 5 0.19 3.31 8.12
C PHE A 5 1.19 4.41 8.51
N HIS A 6 2.24 4.55 7.70
CA HIS A 6 3.04 5.77 7.74
C HIS A 6 2.11 6.94 7.39
N PRO A 7 2.25 8.11 8.02
CA PRO A 7 1.34 9.24 7.74
C PRO A 7 1.24 9.61 6.28
N GLU A 8 2.35 9.56 5.54
CA GLU A 8 2.33 9.88 4.11
C GLU A 8 1.67 8.78 3.29
N ALA A 9 1.74 7.53 3.73
CA ALA A 9 1.00 6.45 3.07
C ALA A 9 -0.50 6.63 3.26
N LEU A 10 -0.90 7.08 4.45
CA LEU A 10 -2.31 7.35 4.70
C LEU A 10 -2.81 8.48 3.82
N THR A 11 -2.01 9.53 3.64
CA THR A 11 -2.34 10.62 2.74
C THR A 11 -2.50 10.12 1.31
N GLU A 12 -1.58 9.27 0.86
CA GLU A 12 -1.66 8.69 -0.49
C GLU A 12 -2.94 7.88 -0.68
N TYR A 13 -3.29 7.11 0.35
CA TYR A 13 -4.52 6.32 0.31
C TYR A 13 -5.75 7.23 0.20
N THR A 14 -5.82 8.23 1.06
CA THR A 14 -6.93 9.17 1.09
C THR A 14 -7.07 9.91 -0.23
N GLU A 15 -5.96 10.37 -0.80
CA GLU A 15 -5.98 11.08 -2.07
C GLU A 15 -6.42 10.19 -3.22
N ALA A 16 -6.01 8.92 -3.22
CA ALA A 16 -6.43 7.98 -4.25
C ALA A 16 -7.94 7.70 -4.15
N VAL A 17 -8.45 7.52 -2.93
CA VAL A 17 -9.89 7.33 -2.71
C VAL A 17 -10.66 8.54 -3.22
N LYS A 18 -10.19 9.74 -2.91
CA LYS A 18 -10.83 10.97 -3.38
C LYS A 18 -10.84 11.03 -4.90
N TYR A 19 -9.72 10.72 -5.54
CA TYR A 19 -9.61 10.73 -7.00
C TYR A 19 -10.66 9.80 -7.63
N TYR A 20 -10.76 8.57 -7.13
CA TYR A 20 -11.72 7.62 -7.68
C TYR A 20 -13.16 8.03 -7.38
N SER A 21 -13.42 8.60 -6.20
CA SER A 21 -14.78 9.02 -5.83
C SER A 21 -15.29 10.18 -6.68
N GLU A 22 -14.37 11.00 -7.19
CA GLU A 22 -14.73 12.09 -8.10
C GLU A 22 -15.19 11.57 -9.47
N HIS A 23 -14.82 10.34 -9.79
CA HIS A 23 -15.29 9.67 -11.00
C HIS A 23 -16.59 8.93 -10.70
N ARG A 24 -16.54 7.96 -9.79
CA ARG A 24 -17.69 7.14 -9.40
C ARG A 24 -17.47 6.57 -8.01
N VAL A 25 -18.47 6.66 -7.17
CA VAL A 25 -18.43 6.14 -5.80
C VAL A 25 -18.14 4.63 -5.79
N GLU A 26 -18.73 3.88 -6.73
CA GLU A 26 -18.54 2.43 -6.79
C GLU A 26 -17.08 2.07 -7.06
N VAL A 27 -16.40 2.88 -7.87
CA VAL A 27 -14.97 2.64 -8.17
C VAL A 27 -14.13 2.92 -6.93
N ALA A 28 -14.46 3.99 -6.20
CA ALA A 28 -13.76 4.28 -4.94
C ALA A 28 -13.93 3.13 -3.94
N GLN A 29 -15.14 2.59 -3.82
CA GLN A 29 -15.40 1.46 -2.93
C GLN A 29 -14.63 0.23 -3.36
N ALA A 30 -14.57 -0.04 -4.67
CA ALA A 30 -13.78 -1.17 -5.19
C ALA A 30 -12.29 -0.99 -4.91
N PHE A 31 -11.80 0.25 -4.99
CA PHE A 31 -10.40 0.54 -4.68
C PHE A 31 -10.11 0.27 -3.20
N ILE A 32 -10.98 0.74 -2.31
CA ILE A 32 -10.83 0.49 -0.86
C ILE A 32 -10.79 -1.01 -0.60
N THR A 33 -11.72 -1.76 -1.19
CA THR A 33 -11.75 -3.22 -1.04
C THR A 33 -10.45 -3.86 -1.54
N ALA A 34 -9.92 -3.38 -2.68
CA ALA A 34 -8.68 -3.90 -3.22
C ALA A 34 -7.49 -3.63 -2.31
N ILE A 35 -7.43 -2.44 -1.69
CA ILE A 35 -6.36 -2.12 -0.74
C ILE A 35 -6.48 -2.97 0.51
N GLU A 36 -7.69 -3.12 1.05
CA GLU A 36 -7.91 -3.96 2.24
C GLU A 36 -7.54 -5.41 1.96
N ASP A 37 -7.89 -5.93 0.78
CA ASP A 37 -7.50 -7.27 0.37
C ASP A 37 -5.97 -7.40 0.32
N THR A 38 -5.30 -6.38 -0.21
CA THR A 38 -3.85 -6.40 -0.31
C THR A 38 -3.19 -6.41 1.07
N VAL A 39 -3.70 -5.59 1.99
CA VAL A 39 -3.21 -5.58 3.38
C VAL A 39 -3.44 -6.93 4.03
N TYR A 40 -4.61 -7.54 3.80
CA TYR A 40 -4.91 -8.87 4.34
C TYR A 40 -3.90 -9.91 3.83
N ARG A 41 -3.61 -9.91 2.53
CA ARG A 41 -2.64 -10.83 1.94
C ARG A 41 -1.24 -10.63 2.54
N ILE A 42 -0.85 -9.39 2.77
CA ILE A 42 0.42 -9.08 3.41
C ILE A 42 0.46 -9.64 4.83
N LYS A 43 -0.61 -9.45 5.60
CA LYS A 43 -0.68 -9.94 6.98
C LYS A 43 -0.60 -11.47 7.04
N GLU A 44 -1.20 -12.14 6.06
CA GLU A 44 -1.23 -13.61 6.01
C GLU A 44 0.16 -14.19 5.72
N SER A 45 0.94 -13.52 4.86
CA SER A 45 2.24 -14.06 4.43
C SER A 45 3.21 -12.92 4.14
N PRO A 46 3.66 -12.20 5.18
CA PRO A 46 4.43 -10.96 4.95
C PRO A 46 5.79 -11.19 4.28
N THR A 47 6.37 -12.38 4.39
CA THR A 47 7.66 -12.64 3.76
C THR A 47 7.55 -13.17 2.33
N ARG A 48 6.33 -13.37 1.84
CA ARG A 48 6.08 -13.95 0.52
C ARG A 48 6.41 -13.00 -0.63
N TYR A 49 6.22 -11.70 -0.43
CA TYR A 49 6.25 -10.73 -1.52
C TYR A 49 7.65 -10.22 -1.77
N VAL A 50 7.87 -9.73 -3.00
CA VAL A 50 9.21 -9.39 -3.47
C VAL A 50 9.81 -8.22 -2.69
N ALA A 51 11.08 -8.36 -2.33
CA ALA A 51 11.84 -7.25 -1.74
C ALA A 51 12.28 -6.33 -2.87
N VAL A 52 11.95 -5.04 -2.76
CA VAL A 52 12.31 -4.03 -3.76
C VAL A 52 13.53 -3.24 -3.33
N ASP A 53 13.85 -3.28 -2.03
CA ASP A 53 15.03 -2.64 -1.46
C ASP A 53 15.22 -3.27 -0.09
N ASP A 54 16.45 -3.49 0.33
CA ASP A 54 16.79 -4.07 1.64
C ASP A 54 15.61 -4.80 2.32
N GLU A 55 14.95 -4.11 3.24
CA GLU A 55 13.86 -4.68 4.03
C GLU A 55 12.47 -4.23 3.56
N VAL A 56 12.40 -3.50 2.44
CA VAL A 56 11.12 -3.02 1.92
C VAL A 56 10.59 -4.00 0.89
N ARG A 57 9.36 -4.43 1.08
CA ARG A 57 8.68 -5.36 0.18
C ARG A 57 7.50 -4.68 -0.50
N ARG A 58 7.06 -5.27 -1.61
CA ARG A 58 5.94 -4.73 -2.37
C ARG A 58 4.91 -5.83 -2.65
N CYS A 59 3.65 -5.51 -2.42
CA CYS A 59 2.53 -6.35 -2.81
C CYS A 59 1.59 -5.52 -3.68
N MET A 60 1.36 -5.97 -4.93
CA MET A 60 0.50 -5.23 -5.85
C MET A 60 -0.96 -5.50 -5.56
N ALA A 61 -1.78 -4.45 -5.63
CA ALA A 61 -3.23 -4.59 -5.55
C ALA A 61 -3.76 -5.24 -6.83
N ARG A 62 -4.89 -5.93 -6.72
CA ARG A 62 -5.58 -6.50 -7.88
C ARG A 62 -6.46 -5.44 -8.50
N LYS A 63 -6.50 -5.39 -9.83
CA LYS A 63 -7.40 -4.52 -10.62
C LYS A 63 -7.09 -3.04 -10.57
N PHE A 64 -6.16 -2.60 -9.75
CA PHE A 64 -5.80 -1.19 -9.64
C PHE A 64 -4.29 -1.06 -9.78
N PRO A 65 -3.81 0.03 -10.39
CA PRO A 65 -2.37 0.19 -10.65
C PRO A 65 -1.63 0.73 -9.43
N TYR A 66 -1.85 0.11 -8.26
CA TYR A 66 -1.24 0.52 -7.01
C TYR A 66 -0.55 -0.66 -6.36
N GLY A 67 0.56 -0.39 -5.69
CA GLY A 67 1.25 -1.36 -4.87
C GLY A 67 1.38 -0.84 -3.46
N ILE A 68 1.39 -1.75 -2.51
CA ILE A 68 1.66 -1.42 -1.11
C ILE A 68 3.11 -1.76 -0.83
N LEU A 69 3.88 -0.76 -0.40
CA LEU A 69 5.24 -0.96 0.07
C LEU A 69 5.20 -1.03 1.59
N TYR A 70 5.90 -2.00 2.14
CA TYR A 70 5.83 -2.23 3.59
C TYR A 70 7.14 -2.80 4.12
N THR A 71 7.33 -2.64 5.43
CA THR A 71 8.41 -3.29 6.15
C THR A 71 7.80 -4.15 7.24
N ILE A 72 8.53 -5.20 7.63
CA ILE A 72 8.14 -6.08 8.73
C ILE A 72 8.92 -5.61 9.94
N GLU A 73 8.23 -5.03 10.91
CA GLU A 73 8.83 -4.58 12.15
C GLU A 73 8.71 -5.70 13.20
N GLN A 74 9.20 -5.45 14.42
CA GLN A 74 9.26 -6.49 15.42
C GLN A 74 7.89 -7.08 15.75
N ASP A 75 6.87 -6.23 15.89
CA ASP A 75 5.53 -6.69 16.27
C ASP A 75 4.40 -6.09 15.42
N TYR A 76 4.75 -5.49 14.27
CA TYR A 76 3.74 -4.95 13.36
C TYR A 76 4.31 -4.83 11.95
N ILE A 77 3.42 -4.58 11.01
CA ILE A 77 3.79 -4.28 9.63
C ILE A 77 3.61 -2.79 9.43
N LEU A 78 4.64 -2.11 8.96
CA LEU A 78 4.56 -0.69 8.63
C LEU A 78 4.21 -0.55 7.15
N ILE A 79 3.04 0.02 6.86
CA ILE A 79 2.65 0.37 5.49
C ILE A 79 3.36 1.66 5.15
N LEU A 80 4.37 1.57 4.33
CA LEU A 80 5.28 2.67 4.04
C LEU A 80 4.75 3.57 2.93
N ALA A 81 4.08 3.00 1.95
CA ALA A 81 3.56 3.76 0.81
C ALA A 81 2.42 3.02 0.13
N ILE A 82 1.45 3.79 -0.36
CA ILE A 82 0.43 3.34 -1.30
C ILE A 82 0.83 3.98 -2.63
N MET A 83 1.55 3.22 -3.46
CA MET A 83 2.27 3.78 -4.59
C MET A 83 1.58 3.45 -5.90
N HIS A 84 1.19 4.49 -6.65
CA HIS A 84 0.75 4.29 -8.03
C HIS A 84 1.95 3.80 -8.85
N ARG A 85 1.72 2.83 -9.74
CA ARG A 85 2.82 2.23 -10.50
C ARG A 85 3.61 3.22 -11.37
N SER A 86 3.02 4.37 -11.69
CA SER A 86 3.70 5.40 -12.48
C SER A 86 4.58 6.32 -11.65
N ARG A 87 4.55 6.19 -10.31
CA ARG A 87 5.39 7.03 -9.45
C ARG A 87 6.87 6.67 -9.60
N GLU A 88 7.67 7.68 -9.37
CA GLU A 88 9.13 7.59 -9.40
C GLU A 88 9.63 6.59 -8.36
N THR A 89 10.48 5.66 -8.79
CA THR A 89 11.01 4.62 -7.90
C THR A 89 11.83 5.23 -6.76
N GLY A 90 11.56 4.78 -5.53
CA GLY A 90 12.35 5.18 -4.37
C GLY A 90 11.94 6.47 -3.71
N TYR A 91 10.86 7.13 -4.17
CA TYR A 91 10.42 8.38 -3.56
C TYR A 91 10.06 8.22 -2.06
N TRP A 92 9.75 7.00 -1.66
CA TRP A 92 9.34 6.66 -0.29
C TRP A 92 10.53 6.38 0.64
N LYS A 93 11.75 6.39 0.14
CA LYS A 93 12.92 5.96 0.94
C LYS A 93 13.14 6.84 2.16
N SER A 94 12.82 8.12 2.08
CA SER A 94 12.99 9.04 3.20
C SER A 94 11.98 8.80 4.33
N ARG A 95 11.01 7.92 4.11
CA ARG A 95 9.99 7.63 5.13
C ARG A 95 10.43 6.65 6.19
N ARG A 96 11.59 6.08 6.02
CA ARG A 96 12.10 5.09 6.99
C ARG A 96 12.97 5.70 8.04
#